data_4fa054f1875d3d3e9c7391b7db1c2652
#
_entry.id   4fa054f1875d3d3e9c7391b7db1c2652
#
_cell.length_a   1.000
_cell.length_b   1.000
_cell.length_c   1.000
_cell.angle_alpha   90.00
_cell.angle_beta   90.00
_cell.angle_gamma   90.00
#
_symmetry.space_group_name_H-M   'P 1'
#
loop_
_entity.id
_entity.type
_entity.pdbx_description
1 polymer ?
#
loop_
_entity_poly.entity_id
_entity_poly.type
_entity_poly.pdbx_seq_one_letter_code
_entity_poly.pdbx_strand_id
1 'polypeptide(L)'
;MTTNTVRLHRVLRAPPARVCRAFLDADAIAKWLPPDGFTCKVHQLDAKIGGNYRMSFTNFSTGSGQGFGGTYRELVPGERIRYDDHFDDPRLPGEMTTTITFRTVSCGTELQIVQEGLPDVIPVEQCCLGWQESLVLLAKLVEPEIPD
;
A
#
# COMPACT_ATOMS: atom_id res chain seq x y z
N MET A 1 -24.10 -0.55 -12.27
CA MET A 1 -23.15 0.20 -11.41
C MET A 1 -21.85 -0.54 -11.29
N THR A 2 -20.78 0.10 -11.69
CA THR A 2 -19.45 -0.48 -11.62
C THR A 2 -18.86 -0.23 -10.23
N THR A 3 -18.34 -1.27 -9.61
CA THR A 3 -17.58 -1.12 -8.39
C THR A 3 -16.11 -1.02 -8.76
N ASN A 4 -15.51 0.14 -8.49
CA ASN A 4 -14.09 0.36 -8.70
C ASN A 4 -13.34 0.02 -7.41
N THR A 5 -13.47 -1.24 -6.99
CA THR A 5 -12.95 -1.69 -5.71
C THR A 5 -12.05 -2.91 -5.89
N VAL A 6 -10.88 -2.86 -5.25
CA VAL A 6 -9.95 -3.99 -5.16
C VAL A 6 -10.05 -4.57 -3.76
N ARG A 7 -10.17 -5.89 -3.67
CA ARG A 7 -10.16 -6.62 -2.40
C ARG A 7 -9.09 -7.68 -2.45
N LEU A 8 -8.22 -7.69 -1.44
CA LEU A 8 -7.08 -8.59 -1.36
C LEU A 8 -7.00 -9.21 0.03
N HIS A 9 -6.52 -10.44 0.06
CA HIS A 9 -6.33 -11.18 1.30
C HIS A 9 -5.02 -11.95 1.20
N ARG A 10 -4.24 -11.92 2.27
CA ARG A 10 -2.98 -12.66 2.32
C ARG A 10 -2.63 -12.98 3.76
N VAL A 11 -2.06 -14.16 3.98
CA VAL A 11 -1.52 -14.56 5.28
C VAL A 11 0.00 -14.46 5.20
N LEU A 12 0.60 -13.75 6.17
CA LEU A 12 2.04 -13.53 6.25
C LEU A 12 2.59 -14.16 7.53
N ARG A 13 3.74 -14.80 7.44
CA ARG A 13 4.40 -15.41 8.58
C ARG A 13 5.24 -14.39 9.34
N ALA A 14 4.55 -13.41 9.90
CA ALA A 14 5.15 -12.34 10.68
C ALA A 14 4.10 -11.78 11.64
N PRO A 15 4.49 -11.27 12.81
CA PRO A 15 3.52 -10.72 13.76
C PRO A 15 2.89 -9.43 13.21
N PRO A 16 1.64 -9.12 13.61
CA PRO A 16 0.94 -7.93 13.12
C PRO A 16 1.72 -6.62 13.31
N ALA A 17 2.45 -6.48 14.40
CA ALA A 17 3.22 -5.27 14.65
C ALA A 17 4.30 -5.05 13.59
N ARG A 18 4.95 -6.12 13.15
CA ARG A 18 5.99 -6.03 12.10
C ARG A 18 5.38 -5.72 10.73
N VAL A 19 4.28 -6.38 10.42
CA VAL A 19 3.57 -6.13 9.14
C VAL A 19 3.04 -4.71 9.11
N CYS A 20 2.42 -4.25 10.19
CA CYS A 20 1.90 -2.89 10.29
C CYS A 20 3.01 -1.85 10.14
N ARG A 21 4.16 -2.08 10.77
CA ARG A 21 5.31 -1.18 10.67
C ARG A 21 5.78 -1.02 9.23
N ALA A 22 5.71 -2.08 8.43
CA ALA A 22 6.12 -2.02 7.03
C ALA A 22 5.23 -1.10 6.20
N PHE A 23 4.00 -0.83 6.64
CA PHE A 23 3.08 0.09 5.98
C PHE A 23 3.30 1.54 6.42
N LEU A 24 4.05 1.78 7.49
CA LEU A 24 4.21 3.10 8.09
C LEU A 24 5.66 3.60 8.11
N ASP A 25 6.58 2.81 7.58
CA ASP A 25 8.00 3.14 7.52
C ASP A 25 8.37 3.50 6.09
N ALA A 26 8.93 4.68 5.89
CA ALA A 26 9.22 5.20 4.54
C ALA A 26 10.19 4.30 3.77
N ASP A 27 11.26 3.84 4.41
CA ASP A 27 12.24 2.98 3.74
C ASP A 27 11.66 1.62 3.41
N ALA A 28 10.80 1.08 4.29
CA ALA A 28 10.12 -0.17 4.03
C ALA A 28 9.16 -0.02 2.84
N ILE A 29 8.34 1.02 2.83
CA ILE A 29 7.38 1.29 1.75
C ILE A 29 8.11 1.41 0.41
N ALA A 30 9.22 2.14 0.36
CA ALA A 30 9.99 2.31 -0.87
C ALA A 30 10.50 0.97 -1.41
N LYS A 31 10.69 -0.01 -0.55
CA LYS A 31 11.20 -1.32 -0.93
C LYS A 31 10.11 -2.26 -1.44
N TRP A 32 8.91 -2.25 -0.83
CA TRP A 32 7.91 -3.27 -1.17
C TRP A 32 6.70 -2.75 -1.94
N LEU A 33 6.34 -1.47 -1.79
CA LEU A 33 5.09 -0.98 -2.36
C LEU A 33 5.12 -0.87 -3.90
N PRO A 34 6.21 -0.42 -4.54
CA PRO A 34 6.19 -0.31 -5.99
C PRO A 34 6.10 -1.70 -6.66
N PRO A 35 5.20 -1.85 -7.65
CA PRO A 35 5.12 -3.10 -8.39
C PRO A 35 6.37 -3.33 -9.24
N ASP A 36 6.48 -4.52 -9.82
CA ASP A 36 7.63 -4.90 -10.64
C ASP A 36 7.91 -3.86 -11.73
N GLY A 37 9.17 -3.50 -11.87
CA GLY A 37 9.60 -2.54 -12.89
C GLY A 37 9.51 -1.08 -12.47
N PHE A 38 9.09 -0.81 -11.24
CA PHE A 38 8.98 0.55 -10.71
C PHE A 38 9.89 0.76 -9.51
N THR A 39 10.35 1.99 -9.33
CA THR A 39 10.98 2.43 -8.10
C THR A 39 10.03 3.38 -7.38
N CYS A 40 10.26 3.57 -6.09
CA CYS A 40 9.44 4.45 -5.28
C CYS A 40 10.30 5.44 -4.51
N LYS A 41 9.85 6.69 -4.49
CA LYS A 41 10.44 7.71 -3.63
C LYS A 41 9.36 8.23 -2.69
N VAL A 42 9.63 8.18 -1.40
CA VAL A 42 8.73 8.73 -0.38
C VAL A 42 9.19 10.16 -0.09
N HIS A 43 8.38 11.13 -0.51
CA HIS A 43 8.71 12.55 -0.32
C HIS A 43 8.31 13.05 1.05
N GLN A 44 7.24 12.50 1.60
CA GLN A 44 6.72 12.87 2.91
C GLN A 44 5.96 11.67 3.48
N LEU A 45 6.12 11.43 4.76
CA LEU A 45 5.31 10.43 5.44
C LEU A 45 5.17 10.84 6.90
N ASP A 46 3.96 11.21 7.26
CA ASP A 46 3.60 11.61 8.61
C ASP A 46 2.59 10.60 9.14
N ALA A 47 3.09 9.54 9.77
CA ALA A 47 2.30 8.35 10.13
C ALA A 47 1.50 8.60 11.42
N LYS A 48 0.49 9.45 11.33
CA LYS A 48 -0.45 9.76 12.41
C LYS A 48 -1.79 10.13 11.81
N ILE A 49 -2.85 10.04 12.61
CA ILE A 49 -4.20 10.43 12.17
C ILE A 49 -4.15 11.92 11.78
N GLY A 50 -4.65 12.23 10.58
CA GLY A 50 -4.59 13.57 10.01
C GLY A 50 -3.25 13.90 9.34
N GLY A 51 -2.24 13.03 9.47
CA GLY A 51 -0.97 13.22 8.80
C GLY A 51 -1.06 12.90 7.31
N ASN A 52 -0.18 13.52 6.53
CA ASN A 52 -0.15 13.36 5.08
C ASN A 52 1.02 12.52 4.63
N TYR A 53 0.85 11.88 3.47
CA TYR A 53 1.97 11.23 2.80
C TYR A 53 2.02 11.64 1.33
N ARG A 54 3.24 11.63 0.77
CA ARG A 54 3.49 11.94 -0.64
C ARG A 54 4.53 10.97 -1.16
N MET A 55 4.25 10.34 -2.29
CA MET A 55 5.13 9.39 -2.93
C MET A 55 5.11 9.56 -4.43
N SER A 56 6.13 9.00 -5.09
CA SER A 56 6.11 8.87 -6.55
C SER A 56 6.66 7.51 -6.94
N PHE A 57 6.03 6.91 -7.94
CA PHE A 57 6.54 5.71 -8.60
C PHE A 57 7.17 6.14 -9.91
N THR A 58 8.30 5.55 -10.24
CA THR A 58 8.98 5.82 -11.51
C THR A 58 9.14 4.50 -12.27
N ASN A 59 8.67 4.49 -13.51
CA ASN A 59 8.88 3.37 -14.42
C ASN A 59 10.37 3.33 -14.74
N PHE A 60 11.05 2.29 -14.32
CA PHE A 60 12.51 2.21 -14.46
C PHE A 60 12.94 2.16 -15.93
N SER A 61 12.14 1.54 -16.79
CA SER A 61 12.46 1.42 -18.21
C SER A 61 12.41 2.74 -18.95
N THR A 62 11.43 3.59 -18.63
CA THR A 62 11.17 4.84 -19.38
C THR A 62 11.58 6.08 -18.62
N GLY A 63 11.73 6.02 -17.31
CA GLY A 63 11.96 7.18 -16.46
C GLY A 63 10.70 7.99 -16.17
N SER A 64 9.53 7.56 -16.67
CA SER A 64 8.27 8.26 -16.42
C SER A 64 7.84 8.08 -14.98
N GLY A 65 7.52 9.19 -14.32
CA GLY A 65 7.10 9.18 -12.92
C GLY A 65 5.64 9.54 -12.75
N GLN A 66 5.05 9.06 -11.66
CA GLN A 66 3.69 9.39 -11.27
C GLN A 66 3.63 9.63 -9.77
N GLY A 67 3.16 10.82 -9.38
CA GLY A 67 3.00 11.17 -7.98
C GLY A 67 1.62 10.86 -7.45
N PHE A 68 1.56 10.57 -6.17
CA PHE A 68 0.29 10.39 -5.46
C PHE A 68 0.51 10.69 -3.98
N GLY A 69 -0.58 10.89 -3.29
CA GLY A 69 -0.53 11.18 -1.86
C GLY A 69 -1.88 11.11 -1.21
N GLY A 70 -1.90 11.29 0.10
CA GLY A 70 -3.14 11.19 0.85
C GLY A 70 -2.99 11.56 2.31
N THR A 71 -4.04 11.24 3.06
CA THR A 71 -4.16 11.57 4.48
C THR A 71 -4.60 10.34 5.26
N TYR A 72 -3.93 10.08 6.38
CA TYR A 72 -4.32 8.98 7.28
C TYR A 72 -5.58 9.36 8.04
N ARG A 73 -6.60 8.50 7.97
CA ARG A 73 -7.89 8.70 8.65
C ARG A 73 -8.04 7.85 9.89
N GLU A 74 -7.53 6.62 9.87
CA GLU A 74 -7.51 5.73 11.03
C GLU A 74 -6.13 5.11 11.13
N LEU A 75 -5.65 4.94 12.34
CA LEU A 75 -4.37 4.33 12.58
C LEU A 75 -4.38 3.67 13.95
N VAL A 76 -4.72 2.37 13.97
CA VAL A 76 -4.73 1.55 15.18
C VAL A 76 -3.57 0.56 15.02
N PRO A 77 -2.46 0.76 15.72
CA PRO A 77 -1.25 -0.05 15.52
C PRO A 77 -1.52 -1.55 15.64
N GLY A 78 -1.08 -2.29 14.62
CA GLY A 78 -1.23 -3.74 14.58
C GLY A 78 -2.65 -4.23 14.29
N GLU A 79 -3.61 -3.33 14.05
CA GLU A 79 -5.00 -3.71 13.82
C GLU A 79 -5.56 -3.11 12.53
N ARG A 80 -5.41 -1.79 12.31
CA ARG A 80 -6.09 -1.14 11.19
C ARG A 80 -5.41 0.14 10.77
N ILE A 81 -5.30 0.32 9.44
CA ILE A 81 -4.86 1.56 8.82
C ILE A 81 -5.90 1.91 7.76
N ARG A 82 -6.34 3.16 7.74
CA ARG A 82 -7.22 3.68 6.71
C ARG A 82 -6.71 5.04 6.27
N TYR A 83 -6.60 5.22 4.96
CA TYR A 83 -6.19 6.50 4.39
C TYR A 83 -6.96 6.79 3.12
N ASP A 84 -7.13 8.09 2.84
CA ASP A 84 -7.64 8.58 1.57
C ASP A 84 -6.44 8.97 0.73
N ASP A 85 -6.47 8.66 -0.56
CA ASP A 85 -5.39 9.05 -1.45
C ASP A 85 -5.90 9.43 -2.84
N HIS A 86 -5.03 10.11 -3.58
CA HIS A 86 -5.35 10.57 -4.92
C HIS A 86 -4.06 10.64 -5.75
N PHE A 87 -4.24 10.53 -7.06
CA PHE A 87 -3.15 10.71 -8.01
C PHE A 87 -2.99 12.19 -8.32
N ASP A 88 -1.76 12.62 -8.59
CA ASP A 88 -1.48 13.99 -9.03
C ASP A 88 -1.93 14.22 -10.47
N ASP A 89 -1.99 13.17 -11.27
CA ASP A 89 -2.37 13.25 -12.68
C ASP A 89 -3.87 13.58 -12.81
N PRO A 90 -4.22 14.73 -13.44
CA PRO A 90 -5.62 15.11 -13.61
C PRO A 90 -6.42 14.15 -14.51
N ARG A 91 -5.75 13.27 -15.26
CA ARG A 91 -6.42 12.23 -16.04
C ARG A 91 -6.87 11.06 -15.16
N LEU A 92 -6.44 11.04 -13.90
CA LEU A 92 -6.81 10.04 -12.91
C LEU A 92 -7.53 10.75 -11.75
N PRO A 93 -8.73 11.30 -12.00
CA PRO A 93 -9.40 12.14 -11.01
C PRO A 93 -10.05 11.32 -9.90
N GLY A 94 -10.38 12.01 -8.82
CA GLY A 94 -11.12 11.44 -7.71
C GLY A 94 -10.20 11.06 -6.55
N GLU A 95 -10.85 10.59 -5.50
CA GLU A 95 -10.18 10.22 -4.27
C GLU A 95 -10.49 8.76 -3.97
N MET A 96 -9.44 8.00 -3.64
CA MET A 96 -9.57 6.60 -3.24
C MET A 96 -9.53 6.50 -1.73
N THR A 97 -10.11 5.43 -1.20
CA THR A 97 -9.99 5.09 0.22
C THR A 97 -9.45 3.67 0.32
N THR A 98 -8.36 3.52 1.06
CA THR A 98 -7.73 2.21 1.29
C THR A 98 -7.84 1.87 2.76
N THR A 99 -8.36 0.68 3.05
CA THR A 99 -8.48 0.15 4.40
C THR A 99 -7.66 -1.13 4.48
N ILE A 100 -6.76 -1.19 5.45
CA ILE A 100 -5.89 -2.33 5.69
C ILE A 100 -6.16 -2.85 7.09
N THR A 101 -6.51 -4.13 7.19
CA THR A 101 -6.78 -4.77 8.48
C THR A 101 -5.75 -5.87 8.73
N PHE A 102 -5.29 -5.95 9.96
CA PHE A 102 -4.34 -6.95 10.44
C PHE A 102 -5.01 -7.76 11.53
N ARG A 103 -4.94 -9.08 11.42
CA ARG A 103 -5.50 -9.95 12.44
C ARG A 103 -4.50 -11.05 12.74
N THR A 104 -4.25 -11.31 14.01
CA THR A 104 -3.39 -12.41 14.44
C THR A 104 -4.04 -13.74 14.08
N VAL A 105 -3.29 -14.61 13.42
CA VAL A 105 -3.69 -15.99 13.12
C VAL A 105 -2.58 -16.93 13.59
N SER A 106 -2.83 -18.23 13.57
CA SER A 106 -1.90 -19.22 14.14
C SER A 106 -0.49 -19.14 13.53
N CYS A 107 -0.36 -18.79 12.27
CA CYS A 107 0.95 -18.74 11.59
C CYS A 107 1.48 -17.33 11.39
N GLY A 108 0.82 -16.30 11.94
CA GLY A 108 1.28 -14.92 11.78
C GLY A 108 0.15 -13.92 11.71
N THR A 109 0.02 -13.26 10.56
CA THR A 109 -0.95 -12.19 10.35
C THR A 109 -1.81 -12.46 9.14
N GLU A 110 -3.12 -12.34 9.30
CA GLU A 110 -4.05 -12.25 8.19
C GLU A 110 -4.17 -10.79 7.79
N LEU A 111 -3.82 -10.49 6.56
CA LEU A 111 -3.86 -9.16 5.99
C LEU A 111 -5.03 -9.06 5.02
N GLN A 112 -5.87 -8.04 5.19
CA GLN A 112 -6.94 -7.72 4.25
C GLN A 112 -6.77 -6.28 3.79
N ILE A 113 -6.91 -6.06 2.48
CA ILE A 113 -6.80 -4.75 1.87
C ILE A 113 -8.04 -4.51 1.04
N VAL A 114 -8.70 -3.38 1.26
CA VAL A 114 -9.83 -2.93 0.45
C VAL A 114 -9.51 -1.54 -0.05
N GLN A 115 -9.41 -1.38 -1.36
CA GLN A 115 -9.17 -0.09 -1.99
C GLN A 115 -10.38 0.26 -2.84
N GLU A 116 -11.03 1.37 -2.51
CA GLU A 116 -12.28 1.82 -3.11
C GLU A 116 -12.08 3.14 -3.84
N GLY A 117 -12.90 3.38 -4.85
CA GLY A 117 -12.90 4.67 -5.56
C GLY A 117 -11.82 4.80 -6.61
N LEU A 118 -11.35 3.70 -7.19
CA LEU A 118 -10.38 3.76 -8.28
C LEU A 118 -10.93 4.60 -9.44
N PRO A 119 -10.09 5.44 -10.09
CA PRO A 119 -10.49 6.12 -11.32
C PRO A 119 -10.97 5.12 -12.38
N ASP A 120 -12.03 5.48 -13.10
CA ASP A 120 -12.66 4.57 -14.09
C ASP A 120 -11.69 4.12 -15.17
N VAL A 121 -10.68 4.94 -15.48
CA VAL A 121 -9.69 4.62 -16.53
C VAL A 121 -8.69 3.55 -16.08
N ILE A 122 -8.65 3.22 -14.79
CA ILE A 122 -7.75 2.19 -14.29
C ILE A 122 -8.52 0.86 -14.21
N PRO A 123 -8.15 -0.15 -14.99
CA PRO A 123 -8.78 -1.47 -14.88
C PRO A 123 -8.52 -2.05 -13.49
N VAL A 124 -9.57 -2.55 -12.86
CA VAL A 124 -9.49 -3.15 -11.52
C VAL A 124 -8.49 -4.32 -11.52
N GLU A 125 -8.49 -5.11 -12.59
CA GLU A 125 -7.58 -6.26 -12.71
C GLU A 125 -6.12 -5.84 -12.69
N GLN A 126 -5.78 -4.75 -13.34
CA GLN A 126 -4.39 -4.25 -13.36
C GLN A 126 -3.97 -3.75 -11.98
N CYS A 127 -4.87 -3.06 -11.29
CA CYS A 127 -4.61 -2.60 -9.92
C CYS A 127 -4.42 -3.79 -8.98
N CYS A 128 -5.26 -4.81 -9.13
CA CYS A 128 -5.16 -6.04 -8.34
C CYS A 128 -3.82 -6.74 -8.57
N LEU A 129 -3.38 -6.85 -9.83
CA LEU A 129 -2.09 -7.46 -10.17
C LEU A 129 -0.93 -6.67 -9.57
N GLY A 130 -0.98 -5.33 -9.64
CA GLY A 130 0.04 -4.48 -9.03
C GLY A 130 0.15 -4.71 -7.52
N TRP A 131 -1.00 -4.78 -6.85
CA TRP A 131 -1.03 -5.08 -5.42
C TRP A 131 -0.42 -6.46 -5.12
N GLN A 132 -0.74 -7.47 -5.93
CA GLN A 132 -0.21 -8.83 -5.72
C GLN A 132 1.31 -8.85 -5.85
N GLU A 133 1.86 -8.13 -6.82
CA GLU A 133 3.32 -8.00 -6.97
C GLU A 133 3.93 -7.34 -5.73
N SER A 134 3.31 -6.26 -5.27
CA SER A 134 3.76 -5.55 -4.07
C SER A 134 3.72 -6.46 -2.84
N LEU A 135 2.67 -7.26 -2.70
CA LEU A 135 2.53 -8.14 -1.53
C LEU A 135 3.55 -9.27 -1.52
N VAL A 136 4.03 -9.73 -2.67
CA VAL A 136 5.16 -10.67 -2.73
C VAL A 136 6.41 -10.04 -2.13
N LEU A 137 6.67 -8.78 -2.48
CA LEU A 137 7.83 -8.05 -1.93
C LEU A 137 7.65 -7.77 -0.44
N LEU A 138 6.44 -7.47 -0.01
CA LEU A 138 6.13 -7.29 1.42
C LEU A 138 6.46 -8.56 2.20
N ALA A 139 6.04 -9.72 1.70
CA ALA A 139 6.34 -11.00 2.35
C ALA A 139 7.85 -11.22 2.48
N LYS A 140 8.61 -10.90 1.44
CA LYS A 140 10.07 -11.03 1.46
C LYS A 140 10.73 -10.10 2.46
N LEU A 141 10.07 -9.01 2.81
CA LEU A 141 10.61 -8.05 3.79
C LEU A 141 10.27 -8.45 5.23
N VAL A 142 9.02 -8.86 5.47
CA VAL A 142 8.52 -9.03 6.84
C VAL A 142 8.65 -10.46 7.38
N GLU A 143 8.69 -11.47 6.51
CA GLU A 143 8.75 -12.87 6.95
C GLU A 143 10.13 -13.33 7.43
N PRO A 144 11.24 -12.93 6.78
CA PRO A 144 12.55 -13.36 7.26
C PRO A 144 12.88 -12.82 8.65
N GLU A 145 13.49 -13.67 9.46
CA GLU A 145 14.07 -13.29 10.75
C GLU A 145 15.57 -13.36 10.64
N ILE A 146 16.19 -12.19 10.54
CA ILE A 146 17.64 -12.08 10.33
C ILE A 146 18.27 -11.63 11.64
N PRO A 147 19.09 -12.48 12.29
CA PRO A 147 19.75 -12.07 13.53
C PRO A 147 20.84 -11.05 13.25
N ASP A 148 21.02 -10.14 14.20
CA ASP A 148 22.11 -9.16 14.16
C ASP A 148 23.43 -9.77 14.56
#